data_7cba3fc327fda72e72d983be1d0f1968
#
_entry.id   7cba3fc327fda72e72d983be1d0f1968
#
_cell.length_a   1.000
_cell.length_b   1.000
_cell.length_c   1.000
_cell.angle_alpha   90.00
_cell.angle_beta   90.00
_cell.angle_gamma   90.00
#
_symmetry.space_group_name_H-M   'P 1'
#
loop_
_entity.id
_entity.type
_entity.pdbx_description
1 polymer ?
#
loop_
_entity_poly.entity_id
_entity_poly.type
_entity_poly.pdbx_seq_one_letter_code
_entity_poly.pdbx_strand_id
1 'polypeptide(L)'
;MVRARGDVYGRVPEQPSGAGGKPGIKNERIKTKEQYKGILLMIKQVMNWIKTHRYCLAGLYMLVFLSGFFLLELHEPSDVHIIHCAVDDLIPFNEWFVLPYFLWYAWVPVFMLYFMIKDREAYLRLCFVMFAGATFCLFVYLLAPNGLNLRQEITSQNFCAQIVRFLRSVDPPNNVCPSIHVSSTVAVHLTICHAASVRNKKPIRTLSWIVTILICLSTMFIKQHSLVDVLCGWILSLILDEAVNVWVLVKAFSKGKMIALWKTNK
;
A
#
# COMPACT_ATOMS: atom_id res chain seq x y z
N MET A 1 1.01 -46.74 93.13
CA MET A 1 -0.36 -46.21 93.28
C MET A 1 -0.73 -45.42 92.03
N VAL A 2 -1.66 -45.96 91.27
CA VAL A 2 -2.85 -45.31 90.60
C VAL A 2 -2.50 -44.32 89.47
N ARG A 3 -2.96 -44.46 88.41
CA ARG A 3 -4.09 -44.90 87.60
C ARG A 3 -3.91 -44.41 86.13
N ALA A 4 -4.30 -45.27 85.25
CA ALA A 4 -4.49 -45.03 83.77
C ALA A 4 -5.52 -43.94 83.45
N ARG A 5 -5.41 -43.43 82.23
CA ARG A 5 -6.45 -42.97 81.30
C ARG A 5 -5.71 -42.43 80.07
N GLY A 6 -6.01 -42.77 78.85
CA GLY A 6 -7.24 -43.19 78.23
C GLY A 6 -7.11 -42.64 76.83
N ASP A 7 -7.11 -43.53 75.81
CA ASP A 7 -7.05 -43.19 74.39
C ASP A 7 -8.24 -42.35 73.99
N VAL A 8 -7.93 -41.25 73.26
CA VAL A 8 -8.93 -40.62 72.40
C VAL A 8 -8.31 -40.51 70.95
N TYR A 9 -8.61 -41.52 70.19
CA TYR A 9 -8.42 -41.43 68.74
C TYR A 9 -9.41 -40.43 68.16
N GLY A 10 -8.93 -39.24 67.80
CA GLY A 10 -9.63 -38.27 66.96
C GLY A 10 -9.62 -38.77 65.48
N ARG A 11 -10.79 -39.04 64.93
CA ARG A 11 -10.99 -39.35 63.53
C ARG A 11 -10.53 -38.18 62.67
N VAL A 12 -9.60 -38.44 61.74
CA VAL A 12 -9.23 -37.53 60.64
C VAL A 12 -10.42 -37.48 59.67
N PRO A 13 -10.98 -36.34 59.32
CA PRO A 13 -12.04 -36.26 58.31
C PRO A 13 -11.43 -36.61 56.92
N GLU A 14 -12.02 -37.59 56.27
CA GLU A 14 -11.77 -37.87 54.85
C GLU A 14 -12.07 -36.63 54.02
N GLN A 15 -11.06 -36.11 53.32
CA GLN A 15 -11.26 -35.13 52.27
C GLN A 15 -11.99 -35.77 51.10
N PRO A 16 -13.07 -35.16 50.59
CA PRO A 16 -13.72 -35.66 49.42
C PRO A 16 -12.77 -35.48 48.21
N SER A 17 -12.41 -36.56 47.54
CA SER A 17 -11.73 -36.60 46.27
C SER A 17 -12.65 -36.06 45.18
N GLY A 18 -12.75 -34.74 45.12
CA GLY A 18 -13.49 -34.02 44.11
C GLY A 18 -12.60 -33.75 42.88
N ALA A 19 -12.43 -34.74 42.01
CA ALA A 19 -11.93 -34.53 40.66
C ALA A 19 -13.01 -33.81 39.82
N GLY A 20 -13.32 -32.57 40.21
CA GLY A 20 -14.18 -31.64 39.49
C GLY A 20 -13.34 -30.68 38.66
N GLY A 21 -12.80 -31.10 37.55
CA GLY A 21 -12.21 -30.19 36.57
C GLY A 21 -13.24 -29.14 36.18
N LYS A 22 -12.97 -27.85 36.42
CA LYS A 22 -13.85 -26.71 36.14
C LYS A 22 -14.34 -26.79 34.67
N PRO A 23 -15.65 -26.89 34.42
CA PRO A 23 -16.20 -27.08 33.07
C PRO A 23 -15.86 -25.93 32.09
N GLY A 24 -15.51 -24.74 32.58
CA GLY A 24 -15.09 -23.59 31.78
C GLY A 24 -13.77 -23.79 31.03
N ILE A 25 -12.75 -24.40 31.67
CA ILE A 25 -11.40 -24.56 31.09
C ILE A 25 -11.40 -25.56 29.93
N LYS A 26 -12.26 -26.57 29.98
CA LYS A 26 -12.38 -27.56 28.90
C LYS A 26 -13.04 -26.95 27.66
N ASN A 27 -14.06 -26.14 27.84
CA ASN A 27 -14.76 -25.44 26.74
C ASN A 27 -13.90 -24.36 26.10
N GLU A 28 -13.09 -23.61 26.86
CA GLU A 28 -12.15 -22.66 26.29
C GLU A 28 -11.06 -23.33 25.43
N ARG A 29 -10.50 -24.45 25.93
CA ARG A 29 -9.49 -25.22 25.17
C ARG A 29 -10.05 -25.81 23.86
N ILE A 30 -11.31 -26.21 23.84
CA ILE A 30 -11.99 -26.72 22.64
C ILE A 30 -12.21 -25.58 21.64
N LYS A 31 -12.74 -24.44 22.10
CA LYS A 31 -12.92 -23.24 21.23
C LYS A 31 -11.59 -22.77 20.64
N THR A 32 -10.53 -22.73 21.44
CA THR A 32 -9.19 -22.33 20.97
C THR A 32 -8.66 -23.31 19.92
N LYS A 33 -8.82 -24.62 20.11
CA LYS A 33 -8.41 -25.63 19.11
C LYS A 33 -9.19 -25.52 17.79
N GLU A 34 -10.48 -25.27 17.85
CA GLU A 34 -11.31 -25.07 16.65
C GLU A 34 -10.93 -23.78 15.91
N GLN A 35 -10.65 -22.72 16.65
CA GLN A 35 -10.15 -21.45 16.07
C GLN A 35 -8.80 -21.65 15.37
N TYR A 36 -7.84 -22.37 15.99
CA TYR A 36 -6.55 -22.68 15.34
C TYR A 36 -6.74 -23.56 14.11
N LYS A 37 -7.67 -24.52 14.13
CA LYS A 37 -7.98 -25.37 12.99
C LYS A 37 -8.55 -24.57 11.81
N GLY A 38 -9.43 -23.59 12.11
CA GLY A 38 -9.96 -22.65 11.11
C GLY A 38 -8.86 -21.79 10.48
N ILE A 39 -7.97 -21.21 11.29
CA ILE A 39 -6.83 -20.43 10.83
C ILE A 39 -5.91 -21.27 9.93
N LEU A 40 -5.61 -22.51 10.35
CA LEU A 40 -4.74 -23.42 9.57
C LEU A 40 -5.34 -23.79 8.23
N LEU A 41 -6.67 -23.99 8.17
CA LEU A 41 -7.40 -24.24 6.92
C LEU A 41 -7.34 -23.00 5.99
N MET A 42 -7.56 -21.81 6.52
CA MET A 42 -7.42 -20.56 5.76
C MET A 42 -6.00 -20.39 5.19
N ILE A 43 -4.97 -20.63 6.01
CA ILE A 43 -3.57 -20.57 5.56
C ILE A 43 -3.34 -21.56 4.42
N LYS A 44 -3.82 -22.81 4.54
CA LYS A 44 -3.69 -23.81 3.47
C LYS A 44 -4.40 -23.39 2.19
N GLN A 45 -5.58 -22.80 2.28
CA GLN A 45 -6.32 -22.29 1.13
C GLN A 45 -5.57 -21.16 0.42
N VAL A 46 -5.06 -20.18 1.20
CA VAL A 46 -4.26 -19.08 0.68
C VAL A 46 -2.98 -19.61 0.02
N MET A 47 -2.28 -20.53 0.67
CA MET A 47 -1.06 -21.15 0.11
C MET A 47 -1.33 -21.88 -1.20
N ASN A 48 -2.43 -22.61 -1.30
CA ASN A 48 -2.82 -23.29 -2.54
C ASN A 48 -3.19 -22.29 -3.62
N TRP A 49 -3.90 -21.21 -3.27
CA TRP A 49 -4.22 -20.14 -4.20
C TRP A 49 -2.94 -19.49 -4.76
N ILE A 50 -1.98 -19.15 -3.90
CA ILE A 50 -0.68 -18.57 -4.30
C ILE A 50 0.07 -19.53 -5.24
N LYS A 51 0.09 -20.84 -4.96
CA LYS A 51 0.75 -21.84 -5.82
C LYS A 51 0.17 -21.87 -7.23
N THR A 52 -1.14 -21.68 -7.37
CA THR A 52 -1.84 -21.64 -8.67
C THR A 52 -1.78 -20.27 -9.34
N HIS A 53 -1.57 -19.19 -8.57
CA HIS A 53 -1.56 -17.80 -9.04
C HIS A 53 -0.22 -17.13 -8.77
N ARG A 54 0.88 -17.76 -9.20
CA ARG A 54 2.26 -17.28 -8.91
C ARG A 54 2.53 -15.83 -9.31
N TYR A 55 1.74 -15.26 -10.22
CA TYR A 55 1.85 -13.86 -10.59
C TYR A 55 1.62 -12.90 -9.41
N CYS A 56 0.88 -13.32 -8.38
CA CYS A 56 0.67 -12.50 -7.17
C CYS A 56 1.98 -12.17 -6.44
N LEU A 57 3.02 -13.00 -6.62
CA LEU A 57 4.34 -12.77 -6.03
C LEU A 57 5.02 -11.50 -6.56
N ALA A 58 4.58 -10.97 -7.72
CA ALA A 58 5.08 -9.67 -8.21
C ALA A 58 4.87 -8.55 -7.18
N GLY A 59 3.79 -8.61 -6.38
CA GLY A 59 3.53 -7.65 -5.30
C GLY A 59 4.56 -7.66 -4.18
N LEU A 60 5.34 -8.74 -4.01
CA LEU A 60 6.41 -8.80 -3.01
C LEU A 60 7.54 -7.81 -3.31
N TYR A 61 7.63 -7.32 -4.56
CA TYR A 61 8.57 -6.26 -4.91
C TYR A 61 8.36 -4.99 -4.06
N MET A 62 7.14 -4.77 -3.53
CA MET A 62 6.87 -3.69 -2.59
C MET A 62 7.82 -3.74 -1.38
N LEU A 63 8.18 -4.92 -0.88
CA LEU A 63 9.13 -5.05 0.24
C LEU A 63 10.54 -4.60 -0.16
N VAL A 64 10.96 -4.93 -1.39
CA VAL A 64 12.25 -4.48 -1.94
C VAL A 64 12.27 -2.96 -2.08
N PHE A 65 11.19 -2.39 -2.65
CA PHE A 65 11.04 -0.96 -2.79
C PHE A 65 11.06 -0.24 -1.43
N LEU A 66 10.25 -0.69 -0.45
CA LEU A 66 10.21 -0.09 0.88
C LEU A 66 11.57 -0.17 1.58
N SER A 67 12.28 -1.30 1.47
CA SER A 67 13.64 -1.42 2.03
C SER A 67 14.59 -0.41 1.40
N GLY A 68 14.57 -0.25 0.07
CA GLY A 68 15.38 0.74 -0.64
C GLY A 68 15.02 2.17 -0.25
N PHE A 69 13.74 2.47 -0.13
CA PHE A 69 13.26 3.78 0.29
C PHE A 69 13.73 4.13 1.71
N PHE A 70 13.54 3.22 2.68
CA PHE A 70 14.00 3.44 4.06
C PHE A 70 15.51 3.59 4.15
N LEU A 71 16.28 2.85 3.36
CA LEU A 71 17.74 3.00 3.32
C LEU A 71 18.15 4.38 2.78
N LEU A 72 17.42 4.92 1.79
CA LEU A 72 17.65 6.28 1.29
C LEU A 72 17.29 7.34 2.32
N GLU A 73 16.19 7.16 3.06
CA GLU A 73 15.78 8.09 4.14
C GLU A 73 16.79 8.13 5.31
N LEU A 74 17.54 7.04 5.53
CA LEU A 74 18.60 7.00 6.53
C LEU A 74 19.91 7.69 6.05
N HIS A 75 20.01 7.98 4.76
CA HIS A 75 21.16 8.67 4.19
C HIS A 75 20.89 10.17 4.12
N GLU A 76 21.69 10.95 4.86
CA GLU A 76 21.65 12.40 4.81
C GLU A 76 22.65 12.91 3.76
N PRO A 77 22.21 13.28 2.54
CA PRO A 77 23.09 13.77 1.52
C PRO A 77 23.63 15.16 1.93
N SER A 78 24.90 15.41 1.64
CA SER A 78 25.56 16.69 1.93
C SER A 78 25.07 17.86 1.08
N ASP A 79 24.48 17.55 -0.08
CA ASP A 79 23.93 18.54 -1.01
C ASP A 79 22.57 18.06 -1.53
N VAL A 80 21.54 18.90 -1.36
CA VAL A 80 20.15 18.61 -1.74
C VAL A 80 19.69 19.67 -2.72
N HIS A 81 19.38 19.26 -3.92
CA HIS A 81 18.82 20.15 -4.93
C HIS A 81 17.36 20.52 -4.62
N ILE A 82 17.09 21.80 -4.36
CA ILE A 82 15.75 22.27 -4.04
C ILE A 82 14.90 22.38 -5.32
N ILE A 83 13.81 21.61 -5.37
CA ILE A 83 12.84 21.65 -6.47
C ILE A 83 11.83 22.75 -6.19
N HIS A 84 11.70 23.68 -7.14
CA HIS A 84 10.78 24.82 -7.03
C HIS A 84 10.43 25.37 -8.42
N CYS A 85 9.21 25.84 -8.59
CA CYS A 85 8.83 26.67 -9.73
C CYS A 85 7.89 27.82 -9.29
N ALA A 86 7.79 28.87 -10.09
CA ALA A 86 7.00 30.06 -9.75
C ALA A 86 5.50 29.75 -9.50
N VAL A 87 4.96 28.68 -10.05
CA VAL A 87 3.57 28.27 -9.81
C VAL A 87 3.37 27.75 -8.38
N ASP A 88 4.41 27.18 -7.76
CA ASP A 88 4.32 26.67 -6.38
C ASP A 88 4.01 27.78 -5.36
N ASP A 89 4.45 29.01 -5.65
CA ASP A 89 4.21 30.18 -4.80
C ASP A 89 2.75 30.68 -4.91
N LEU A 90 2.09 30.39 -6.02
CA LEU A 90 0.69 30.75 -6.26
C LEU A 90 -0.29 29.75 -5.63
N ILE A 91 0.17 28.54 -5.32
CA ILE A 91 -0.66 27.51 -4.69
C ILE A 91 -0.71 27.76 -3.18
N PRO A 92 -1.87 28.12 -2.58
CA PRO A 92 -1.95 28.34 -1.14
C PRO A 92 -1.86 27.00 -0.38
N PHE A 93 -1.29 27.06 0.83
CA PHE A 93 -1.39 25.91 1.74
C PHE A 93 -2.85 25.73 2.20
N ASN A 94 -3.33 24.46 2.18
CA ASN A 94 -4.67 24.12 2.65
C ASN A 94 -4.64 22.74 3.30
N GLU A 95 -4.76 22.69 4.63
CA GLU A 95 -4.71 21.45 5.43
C GLU A 95 -5.82 20.46 5.12
N TRP A 96 -6.99 20.91 4.60
CA TRP A 96 -8.10 20.01 4.27
C TRP A 96 -7.76 19.04 3.14
N PHE A 97 -6.81 19.36 2.31
CA PHE A 97 -6.30 18.47 1.27
C PHE A 97 -5.54 17.26 1.83
N VAL A 98 -5.26 17.20 3.13
CA VAL A 98 -4.74 15.98 3.75
C VAL A 98 -5.71 14.80 3.61
N LEU A 99 -7.02 15.02 3.53
CA LEU A 99 -8.01 13.97 3.35
C LEU A 99 -7.87 13.24 2.00
N PRO A 100 -7.89 13.92 0.84
CA PRO A 100 -7.60 13.26 -0.44
C PRO A 100 -6.15 12.75 -0.52
N TYR A 101 -5.18 13.34 0.18
CA TYR A 101 -3.82 12.79 0.26
C TYR A 101 -3.81 11.41 0.92
N PHE A 102 -4.49 11.25 2.05
CA PHE A 102 -4.59 9.96 2.74
C PHE A 102 -5.40 8.92 1.96
N LEU A 103 -6.27 9.34 1.04
CA LEU A 103 -6.98 8.42 0.15
C LEU A 103 -6.00 7.58 -0.70
N TRP A 104 -4.82 8.10 -1.02
CA TRP A 104 -3.77 7.37 -1.72
C TRP A 104 -3.38 6.05 -1.03
N TYR A 105 -3.27 6.05 0.31
CA TYR A 105 -2.92 4.85 1.10
C TYR A 105 -3.96 3.73 0.99
N ALA A 106 -5.21 4.07 0.68
CA ALA A 106 -6.26 3.09 0.42
C ALA A 106 -6.38 2.79 -1.09
N TRP A 107 -6.27 3.81 -1.94
CA TRP A 107 -6.51 3.73 -3.37
C TRP A 107 -5.59 2.73 -4.08
N VAL A 108 -4.30 2.87 -3.85
CA VAL A 108 -3.30 2.00 -4.49
C VAL A 108 -3.44 0.53 -4.05
N PRO A 109 -3.46 0.18 -2.76
CA PRO A 109 -3.61 -1.22 -2.34
C PRO A 109 -4.95 -1.84 -2.74
N VAL A 110 -6.05 -1.08 -2.71
CA VAL A 110 -7.38 -1.59 -3.10
C VAL A 110 -7.37 -2.04 -4.55
N PHE A 111 -6.85 -1.23 -5.49
CA PHE A 111 -6.78 -1.61 -6.89
C PHE A 111 -5.73 -2.69 -7.16
N MET A 112 -4.61 -2.70 -6.44
CA MET A 112 -3.66 -3.82 -6.51
C MET A 112 -4.33 -5.15 -6.14
N LEU A 113 -5.05 -5.20 -5.02
CA LEU A 113 -5.76 -6.40 -4.57
C LEU A 113 -6.90 -6.77 -5.53
N TYR A 114 -7.67 -5.78 -5.99
CA TYR A 114 -8.75 -6.02 -6.94
C TYR A 114 -8.24 -6.68 -8.23
N PHE A 115 -7.21 -6.12 -8.87
CA PHE A 115 -6.65 -6.67 -10.09
C PHE A 115 -5.94 -8.01 -9.84
N MET A 116 -5.26 -8.16 -8.73
CA MET A 116 -4.64 -9.43 -8.35
C MET A 116 -5.65 -10.59 -8.33
N ILE A 117 -6.88 -10.32 -7.90
CA ILE A 117 -7.93 -11.35 -7.79
C ILE A 117 -8.73 -11.48 -9.10
N LYS A 118 -9.00 -10.38 -9.80
CA LYS A 118 -9.98 -10.32 -10.89
C LYS A 118 -9.39 -10.21 -12.28
N ASP A 119 -8.16 -9.70 -12.44
CA ASP A 119 -7.58 -9.39 -13.75
C ASP A 119 -6.05 -9.50 -13.69
N ARG A 120 -5.55 -10.69 -14.01
CA ARG A 120 -4.10 -10.98 -13.99
C ARG A 120 -3.29 -10.00 -14.86
N GLU A 121 -3.78 -9.67 -16.05
CA GLU A 121 -3.02 -8.83 -16.99
C GLU A 121 -2.95 -7.39 -16.48
N ALA A 122 -4.07 -6.88 -15.98
CA ALA A 122 -4.12 -5.57 -15.34
C ALA A 122 -3.24 -5.53 -14.07
N TYR A 123 -3.24 -6.57 -13.26
CA TYR A 123 -2.37 -6.66 -12.09
C TYR A 123 -0.89 -6.58 -12.47
N LEU A 124 -0.46 -7.37 -13.44
CA LEU A 124 0.95 -7.37 -13.87
C LEU A 124 1.35 -6.05 -14.53
N ARG A 125 0.42 -5.41 -15.28
CA ARG A 125 0.61 -4.07 -15.82
C ARG A 125 0.81 -3.05 -14.69
N LEU A 126 -0.07 -3.04 -13.70
CA LEU A 126 0.02 -2.15 -12.55
C LEU A 126 1.33 -2.37 -11.78
N CYS A 127 1.69 -3.62 -11.50
CA CYS A 127 2.95 -3.95 -10.86
C CYS A 127 4.15 -3.41 -11.65
N PHE A 128 4.17 -3.60 -12.97
CA PHE A 128 5.27 -3.11 -13.78
C PHE A 128 5.36 -1.57 -13.77
N VAL A 129 4.28 -0.88 -14.10
CA VAL A 129 4.29 0.60 -14.19
C VAL A 129 4.63 1.22 -12.83
N MET A 130 4.01 0.73 -11.76
CA MET A 130 4.21 1.25 -10.42
C MET A 130 5.62 0.93 -9.88
N PHE A 131 6.08 -0.31 -9.99
CA PHE A 131 7.35 -0.71 -9.41
C PHE A 131 8.56 -0.26 -10.24
N ALA A 132 8.47 -0.27 -11.57
CA ALA A 132 9.50 0.31 -12.41
C ALA A 132 9.59 1.84 -12.19
N GLY A 133 8.45 2.51 -12.06
CA GLY A 133 8.38 3.93 -11.71
C GLY A 133 9.01 4.22 -10.35
N ALA A 134 8.63 3.46 -9.32
CA ALA A 134 9.19 3.61 -7.98
C ALA A 134 10.70 3.36 -7.95
N THR A 135 11.18 2.31 -8.65
CA THR A 135 12.62 2.02 -8.79
C THR A 135 13.35 3.17 -9.48
N PHE A 136 12.77 3.72 -10.56
CA PHE A 136 13.35 4.87 -11.23
C PHE A 136 13.44 6.09 -10.29
N CYS A 137 12.40 6.36 -9.49
CA CYS A 137 12.42 7.42 -8.49
C CYS A 137 13.56 7.20 -7.47
N LEU A 138 13.70 5.99 -6.90
CA LEU A 138 14.80 5.69 -5.97
C LEU A 138 16.17 5.91 -6.62
N PHE A 139 16.31 5.58 -7.89
CA PHE A 139 17.55 5.79 -8.63
C PHE A 139 17.86 7.29 -8.81
N VAL A 140 16.83 8.09 -9.12
CA VAL A 140 16.97 9.55 -9.21
C VAL A 140 17.34 10.13 -7.84
N TYR A 141 16.67 9.71 -6.77
CA TYR A 141 16.94 10.20 -5.40
C TYR A 141 18.37 9.87 -4.95
N LEU A 142 18.87 8.69 -5.34
CA LEU A 142 20.24 8.29 -5.04
C LEU A 142 21.28 9.11 -5.81
N LEU A 143 21.05 9.35 -7.09
CA LEU A 143 22.03 10.02 -7.97
C LEU A 143 21.93 11.56 -7.91
N ALA A 144 20.76 12.09 -7.65
CA ALA A 144 20.46 13.51 -7.58
C ALA A 144 19.53 13.79 -6.39
N PRO A 145 20.08 13.77 -5.15
CA PRO A 145 19.30 14.05 -3.96
C PRO A 145 18.56 15.39 -4.10
N ASN A 146 17.27 15.35 -3.85
CA ASN A 146 16.42 16.53 -4.07
C ASN A 146 15.41 16.68 -2.94
N GLY A 147 14.90 17.91 -2.78
CA GLY A 147 13.98 18.25 -1.71
C GLY A 147 13.17 19.51 -1.97
N LEU A 148 12.35 19.88 -1.01
CA LEU A 148 11.46 21.04 -1.06
C LEU A 148 11.73 22.02 0.06
N ASN A 149 11.52 23.32 -0.24
CA ASN A 149 11.46 24.39 0.75
C ASN A 149 10.14 25.17 0.64
N LEU A 150 9.01 24.45 0.55
CA LEU A 150 7.67 25.03 0.39
C LEU A 150 6.83 24.96 1.67
N ARG A 151 7.31 24.27 2.71
CA ARG A 151 6.56 24.04 3.94
C ARG A 151 6.51 25.31 4.77
N GLN A 152 5.31 25.83 4.95
CA GLN A 152 5.02 26.98 5.80
C GLN A 152 4.66 26.51 7.22
N GLU A 153 4.74 27.43 8.19
CA GLU A 153 4.24 27.18 9.55
C GLU A 153 2.72 27.00 9.54
N ILE A 154 2.24 25.99 10.26
CA ILE A 154 0.83 25.67 10.35
C ILE A 154 0.27 26.35 11.61
N THR A 155 -0.45 27.45 11.43
CA THR A 155 -1.06 28.22 12.54
C THR A 155 -2.38 27.63 13.01
N SER A 156 -3.12 26.96 12.13
CA SER A 156 -4.41 26.31 12.42
C SER A 156 -4.26 25.17 13.44
N GLN A 157 -5.26 25.00 14.33
CA GLN A 157 -5.30 23.95 15.36
C GLN A 157 -6.36 22.88 15.09
N ASN A 158 -6.99 22.90 13.92
CA ASN A 158 -8.01 21.92 13.57
C ASN A 158 -7.42 20.51 13.37
N PHE A 159 -8.29 19.52 13.28
CA PHE A 159 -7.92 18.11 13.12
C PHE A 159 -7.03 17.85 11.89
N CYS A 160 -7.36 18.44 10.73
CA CYS A 160 -6.58 18.26 9.51
C CYS A 160 -5.17 18.86 9.64
N ALA A 161 -5.03 20.02 10.30
CA ALA A 161 -3.74 20.65 10.57
C ALA A 161 -2.86 19.77 11.48
N GLN A 162 -3.45 19.11 12.49
CA GLN A 162 -2.74 18.15 13.34
C GLN A 162 -2.24 16.95 12.54
N ILE A 163 -3.06 16.40 11.63
CA ILE A 163 -2.65 15.32 10.74
C ILE A 163 -1.49 15.77 9.83
N VAL A 164 -1.53 16.99 9.25
CA VAL A 164 -0.44 17.49 8.42
C VAL A 164 0.84 17.66 9.24
N ARG A 165 0.76 18.15 10.50
CA ARG A 165 1.95 18.22 11.38
C ARG A 165 2.54 16.84 11.63
N PHE A 166 1.70 15.85 11.96
CA PHE A 166 2.14 14.46 12.11
C PHE A 166 2.78 13.93 10.82
N LEU A 167 2.13 14.12 9.65
CA LEU A 167 2.69 13.73 8.37
C LEU A 167 4.09 14.32 8.15
N ARG A 168 4.25 15.64 8.39
CA ARG A 168 5.53 16.33 8.24
C ARG A 168 6.62 15.87 9.21
N SER A 169 6.23 15.27 10.35
CA SER A 169 7.18 14.72 11.33
C SER A 169 7.73 13.36 10.95
N VAL A 170 7.01 12.60 10.11
CA VAL A 170 7.40 11.25 9.67
C VAL A 170 7.85 11.20 8.21
N ASP A 171 7.57 12.23 7.42
CA ASP A 171 7.88 12.34 6.01
C ASP A 171 8.65 13.65 5.77
N PRO A 172 10.01 13.61 5.77
CA PRO A 172 10.85 14.77 5.55
C PRO A 172 10.67 15.32 4.13
N PRO A 173 11.02 16.61 3.87
CA PRO A 173 10.85 17.21 2.55
C PRO A 173 11.96 16.85 1.57
N ASN A 174 12.46 15.62 1.62
CA ASN A 174 13.52 15.10 0.78
C ASN A 174 12.99 14.04 -0.16
N ASN A 175 13.75 13.71 -1.22
CA ASN A 175 13.40 12.63 -2.14
C ASN A 175 12.02 12.81 -2.78
N VAL A 176 11.76 14.00 -3.32
CA VAL A 176 10.44 14.43 -3.76
C VAL A 176 10.20 14.32 -5.27
N CYS A 177 11.24 14.48 -6.10
CA CYS A 177 11.14 14.48 -7.56
C CYS A 177 11.85 13.28 -8.20
N PRO A 178 11.12 12.47 -9.03
CA PRO A 178 9.70 12.49 -9.37
C PRO A 178 8.80 12.03 -8.22
N SER A 179 7.55 12.53 -8.15
CA SER A 179 6.61 12.13 -7.08
C SER A 179 6.14 10.68 -7.22
N ILE A 180 6.46 9.84 -6.24
CA ILE A 180 5.98 8.45 -6.16
C ILE A 180 4.47 8.41 -5.89
N HIS A 181 3.93 9.34 -5.10
CA HIS A 181 2.48 9.46 -4.85
C HIS A 181 1.73 9.68 -6.16
N VAL A 182 2.20 10.59 -6.98
CA VAL A 182 1.59 10.89 -8.28
C VAL A 182 1.79 9.74 -9.25
N SER A 183 3.01 9.25 -9.40
CA SER A 183 3.33 8.17 -10.34
C SER A 183 2.48 6.92 -10.07
N SER A 184 2.40 6.46 -8.82
CA SER A 184 1.60 5.28 -8.47
C SER A 184 0.09 5.51 -8.63
N THR A 185 -0.42 6.72 -8.34
CA THR A 185 -1.83 7.06 -8.53
C THR A 185 -2.20 7.06 -10.02
N VAL A 186 -1.37 7.66 -10.86
CA VAL A 186 -1.54 7.70 -12.32
C VAL A 186 -1.46 6.28 -12.89
N ALA A 187 -0.52 5.45 -12.42
CA ALA A 187 -0.42 4.05 -12.83
C ALA A 187 -1.71 3.26 -12.56
N VAL A 188 -2.37 3.48 -11.41
CA VAL A 188 -3.68 2.89 -11.11
C VAL A 188 -4.72 3.34 -12.11
N HIS A 189 -4.82 4.65 -12.40
CA HIS A 189 -5.80 5.19 -13.35
C HIS A 189 -5.60 4.63 -14.77
N LEU A 190 -4.37 4.65 -15.27
CA LEU A 190 -4.04 4.11 -16.58
C LEU A 190 -4.37 2.62 -16.68
N THR A 191 -4.05 1.86 -15.63
CA THR A 191 -4.41 0.43 -15.55
C THR A 191 -5.92 0.23 -15.60
N ILE A 192 -6.73 1.03 -14.88
CA ILE A 192 -8.20 0.99 -14.93
C ILE A 192 -8.70 1.24 -16.36
N CYS A 193 -8.08 2.14 -17.11
CA CYS A 193 -8.45 2.42 -18.48
C CYS A 193 -8.19 1.25 -19.43
N HIS A 194 -7.18 0.43 -19.17
CA HIS A 194 -6.80 -0.72 -19.99
C HIS A 194 -7.42 -2.04 -19.51
N ALA A 195 -7.73 -2.18 -18.21
CA ALA A 195 -8.17 -3.43 -17.61
C ALA A 195 -9.49 -3.96 -18.21
N ALA A 196 -9.47 -5.17 -18.74
CA ALA A 196 -10.65 -5.81 -19.36
C ALA A 196 -11.83 -5.90 -18.36
N SER A 197 -11.56 -6.09 -17.09
CA SER A 197 -12.55 -6.22 -16.02
C SER A 197 -13.36 -4.94 -15.74
N VAL A 198 -12.83 -3.75 -16.10
CA VAL A 198 -13.44 -2.45 -15.73
C VAL A 198 -13.45 -1.40 -16.85
N ARG A 199 -12.68 -1.56 -17.94
CA ARG A 199 -12.53 -0.53 -18.99
C ARG A 199 -13.85 -0.03 -19.59
N ASN A 200 -14.87 -0.89 -19.66
CA ASN A 200 -16.19 -0.54 -20.20
C ASN A 200 -17.12 0.12 -19.17
N LYS A 201 -16.68 0.24 -17.91
CA LYS A 201 -17.46 0.85 -16.82
C LYS A 201 -17.12 2.34 -16.72
N LYS A 202 -17.79 3.17 -17.52
CA LYS A 202 -17.60 4.63 -17.53
C LYS A 202 -17.54 5.25 -16.13
N PRO A 203 -18.47 4.94 -15.19
CA PRO A 203 -18.44 5.53 -13.85
C PRO A 203 -17.16 5.27 -13.09
N ILE A 204 -16.59 4.04 -13.20
CA ILE A 204 -15.35 3.69 -12.51
C ILE A 204 -14.17 4.48 -13.09
N ARG A 205 -14.09 4.63 -14.41
CA ARG A 205 -13.06 5.42 -15.06
C ARG A 205 -13.14 6.90 -14.69
N THR A 206 -14.35 7.47 -14.69
CA THR A 206 -14.57 8.86 -14.30
C THR A 206 -14.20 9.07 -12.82
N LEU A 207 -14.66 8.19 -11.93
CA LEU A 207 -14.28 8.25 -10.51
C LEU A 207 -12.77 8.15 -10.33
N SER A 208 -12.13 7.21 -11.02
CA SER A 208 -10.68 7.06 -10.98
C SER A 208 -9.95 8.31 -11.45
N TRP A 209 -10.42 8.96 -12.49
CA TRP A 209 -9.87 10.24 -12.96
C TRP A 209 -9.99 11.33 -11.90
N ILE A 210 -11.18 11.50 -11.33
CA ILE A 210 -11.43 12.50 -10.27
C ILE A 210 -10.52 12.25 -9.07
N VAL A 211 -10.44 11.00 -8.59
CA VAL A 211 -9.59 10.64 -7.44
C VAL A 211 -8.11 10.89 -7.76
N THR A 212 -7.66 10.56 -8.98
CA THR A 212 -6.29 10.82 -9.41
C THR A 212 -5.96 12.31 -9.35
N ILE A 213 -6.82 13.17 -9.91
CA ILE A 213 -6.63 14.61 -9.85
C ILE A 213 -6.64 15.13 -8.41
N LEU A 214 -7.57 14.66 -7.58
CA LEU A 214 -7.65 15.08 -6.17
C LEU A 214 -6.39 14.70 -5.39
N ILE A 215 -5.85 13.49 -5.58
CA ILE A 215 -4.61 13.07 -4.93
C ILE A 215 -3.44 13.92 -5.43
N CYS A 216 -3.30 14.15 -6.75
CA CYS A 216 -2.23 14.97 -7.29
C CYS A 216 -2.30 16.42 -6.78
N LEU A 217 -3.47 17.03 -6.76
CA LEU A 217 -3.66 18.36 -6.20
C LEU A 217 -3.33 18.38 -4.70
N SER A 218 -3.74 17.36 -3.96
CA SER A 218 -3.52 17.31 -2.52
C SER A 218 -2.05 17.37 -2.15
N THR A 219 -1.16 16.74 -2.92
CA THR A 219 0.29 16.77 -2.67
C THR A 219 0.85 18.19 -2.75
N MET A 220 0.32 19.03 -3.65
CA MET A 220 0.74 20.41 -3.80
C MET A 220 0.12 21.32 -2.74
N PHE A 221 -1.19 21.18 -2.43
CA PHE A 221 -1.87 22.03 -1.45
C PHE A 221 -1.38 21.80 -0.02
N ILE A 222 -0.95 20.58 0.37
CA ILE A 222 -0.34 20.34 1.68
C ILE A 222 1.19 20.58 1.69
N LYS A 223 1.75 21.07 0.54
CA LYS A 223 3.17 21.39 0.36
C LYS A 223 4.10 20.18 0.58
N GLN A 224 3.71 19.02 0.08
CA GLN A 224 4.56 17.82 0.05
C GLN A 224 5.27 17.66 -1.30
N HIS A 225 4.74 18.25 -2.37
CA HIS A 225 5.34 18.22 -3.71
C HIS A 225 5.21 19.56 -4.42
N SER A 226 6.20 19.87 -5.27
CA SER A 226 6.15 20.92 -6.28
C SER A 226 5.33 20.45 -7.50
N LEU A 227 4.84 21.41 -8.28
CA LEU A 227 4.26 21.10 -9.59
C LEU A 227 5.24 20.33 -10.48
N VAL A 228 6.55 20.61 -10.37
CA VAL A 228 7.59 19.90 -11.13
C VAL A 228 7.58 18.42 -10.79
N ASP A 229 7.55 18.07 -9.49
CA ASP A 229 7.52 16.66 -9.04
C ASP A 229 6.28 15.91 -9.54
N VAL A 230 5.13 16.62 -9.50
CA VAL A 230 3.85 16.11 -9.99
C VAL A 230 3.92 15.83 -11.48
N LEU A 231 4.40 16.77 -12.29
CA LEU A 231 4.55 16.59 -13.73
C LEU A 231 5.53 15.47 -14.07
N CYS A 232 6.67 15.41 -13.38
CA CYS A 232 7.64 14.32 -13.56
C CYS A 232 7.02 12.95 -13.24
N GLY A 233 6.25 12.83 -12.15
CA GLY A 233 5.54 11.60 -11.80
C GLY A 233 4.49 11.19 -12.82
N TRP A 234 3.74 12.15 -13.39
CA TRP A 234 2.79 11.93 -14.48
C TRP A 234 3.49 11.41 -15.74
N ILE A 235 4.50 12.13 -16.22
CA ILE A 235 5.26 11.78 -17.43
C ILE A 235 5.89 10.40 -17.29
N LEU A 236 6.50 10.12 -16.14
CA LEU A 236 7.10 8.81 -15.86
C LEU A 236 6.08 7.68 -16.03
N SER A 237 4.89 7.83 -15.44
CA SER A 237 3.85 6.80 -15.54
C SER A 237 3.32 6.62 -16.95
N LEU A 238 3.16 7.71 -17.70
CA LEU A 238 2.75 7.65 -19.11
C LEU A 238 3.79 6.92 -19.98
N ILE A 239 5.06 7.22 -19.81
CA ILE A 239 6.15 6.56 -20.53
C ILE A 239 6.17 5.06 -20.25
N LEU A 240 6.06 4.67 -18.95
CA LEU A 240 6.09 3.28 -18.56
C LEU A 240 4.84 2.52 -19.02
N ASP A 241 3.67 3.15 -18.99
CA ASP A 241 2.43 2.55 -19.48
C ASP A 241 2.50 2.33 -21.01
N GLU A 242 3.04 3.29 -21.75
CA GLU A 242 3.25 3.16 -23.19
C GLU A 242 4.29 2.09 -23.51
N ALA A 243 5.34 1.95 -22.73
CA ALA A 243 6.30 0.84 -22.88
C ALA A 243 5.62 -0.53 -22.75
N VAL A 244 4.63 -0.68 -21.86
CA VAL A 244 3.81 -1.91 -21.80
C VAL A 244 2.99 -2.10 -23.05
N ASN A 245 2.38 -1.04 -23.61
CA ASN A 245 1.62 -1.12 -24.85
C ASN A 245 2.50 -1.59 -26.01
N VAL A 246 3.67 -0.97 -26.18
CA VAL A 246 4.66 -1.35 -27.20
C VAL A 246 5.08 -2.81 -27.03
N TRP A 247 5.40 -3.24 -25.82
CA TRP A 247 5.79 -4.62 -25.53
C TRP A 247 4.68 -5.63 -25.91
N VAL A 248 3.44 -5.33 -25.57
CA VAL A 248 2.27 -6.16 -25.93
C VAL A 248 2.12 -6.26 -27.44
N LEU A 249 2.27 -5.15 -28.17
CA LEU A 249 2.21 -5.12 -29.64
C LEU A 249 3.33 -5.94 -30.27
N VAL A 250 4.58 -5.77 -29.82
CA VAL A 250 5.74 -6.54 -30.31
C VAL A 250 5.52 -8.03 -30.08
N LYS A 251 5.03 -8.42 -28.90
CA LYS A 251 4.73 -9.82 -28.58
C LYS A 251 3.60 -10.41 -29.40
N ALA A 252 2.58 -9.61 -29.75
CA ALA A 252 1.51 -10.03 -30.65
C ALA A 252 2.01 -10.21 -32.09
N PHE A 253 2.88 -9.30 -32.53
CA PHE A 253 3.52 -9.36 -33.82
C PHE A 253 4.37 -10.62 -33.98
N SER A 254 5.26 -10.89 -33.03
CA SER A 254 6.15 -12.06 -33.04
C SER A 254 5.40 -13.40 -33.02
N LYS A 255 4.15 -13.42 -32.53
CA LYS A 255 3.29 -14.62 -32.51
C LYS A 255 2.36 -14.76 -33.75
N GLY A 256 2.50 -13.92 -34.75
CA GLY A 256 1.66 -13.94 -35.95
C GLY A 256 0.18 -13.58 -35.72
N LYS A 257 -0.16 -13.00 -34.57
CA LYS A 257 -1.54 -12.69 -34.12
C LYS A 257 -2.04 -11.31 -34.57
N MET A 258 -1.27 -10.55 -35.34
CA MET A 258 -1.62 -9.19 -35.76
C MET A 258 -2.90 -9.09 -36.58
N ILE A 259 -3.18 -10.08 -37.45
CA ILE A 259 -4.38 -10.08 -38.31
C ILE A 259 -5.67 -10.15 -37.50
N ALA A 260 -5.63 -10.80 -36.33
CA ALA A 260 -6.78 -10.88 -35.43
C ALA A 260 -7.05 -9.55 -34.68
N LEU A 261 -6.00 -8.82 -34.25
CA LEU A 261 -6.13 -7.52 -33.58
C LEU A 261 -6.66 -6.41 -34.47
N TRP A 262 -6.32 -6.44 -35.77
CA TRP A 262 -6.83 -5.45 -36.75
C TRP A 262 -8.32 -5.64 -37.03
N LYS A 263 -8.82 -6.88 -37.03
CA LYS A 263 -10.24 -7.21 -37.22
C LYS A 263 -11.15 -6.89 -36.05
N THR A 264 -10.63 -6.77 -34.83
CA THR A 264 -11.43 -6.48 -33.62
C THR A 264 -11.56 -4.97 -33.34
N ASN A 265 -10.84 -4.12 -34.05
CA ASN A 265 -10.90 -2.64 -33.93
C ASN A 265 -11.69 -1.95 -35.08
N LYS A 266 -12.36 -2.72 -35.93
CA LYS A 266 -13.41 -2.25 -36.84
C LYS A 266 -14.79 -2.63 -36.32
#